data_c292dde835218d5f6c3f061d4157680c
#
_entry.id   c292dde835218d5f6c3f061d4157680c
#
_cell.length_a   1.000
_cell.length_b   1.000
_cell.length_c   1.000
_cell.angle_alpha   90.00
_cell.angle_beta   90.00
_cell.angle_gamma   90.00
#
_symmetry.space_group_name_H-M   'P 1'
#
loop_
_entity.id
_entity.type
_entity.pdbx_description
1 polymer ?
#
loop_
_entity_poly.entity_id
_entity_poly.type
_entity_poly.pdbx_seq_one_letter_code
_entity_poly.pdbx_strand_id
1 'polypeptide(L)'
;AQLNEFVRTFAQEFNRVQNGGYDLHDNPGVDFFNATVKATGDNYIFQESVDGKDASFTSEAKKNADGTYTGSYYYMTALNFSITKKVADDPGLLACKAKANPDDNVGNDNGDNLQKLTEIKDNSKMFVHGAPDSFIQSLTALLGVDAKKADTMEKSQSNLLYAIDTNRKSVSGVD
;
A
#
# COMPACT_ATOMS: atom_id res chain seq x y z
N ALA A 1 -3.17 -7.14 8.35
CA ALA A 1 -4.37 -6.76 7.60
C ALA A 1 -4.38 -5.26 7.30
N GLN A 2 -4.35 -4.37 8.30
CA GLN A 2 -4.48 -2.92 8.13
C GLN A 2 -3.37 -2.27 7.28
N LEU A 3 -2.11 -2.67 7.44
CA LEU A 3 -1.02 -2.15 6.61
C LEU A 3 -1.21 -2.51 5.12
N ASN A 4 -1.72 -3.71 4.83
CA ASN A 4 -2.04 -4.09 3.45
C ASN A 4 -3.22 -3.29 2.89
N GLU A 5 -4.21 -2.96 3.70
CA GLU A 5 -5.30 -2.07 3.33
C GLU A 5 -4.79 -0.67 2.98
N PHE A 6 -3.91 -0.12 3.84
CA PHE A 6 -3.25 1.16 3.55
C PHE A 6 -2.56 1.16 2.20
N VAL A 7 -1.68 0.17 1.96
CA VAL A 7 -0.89 0.06 0.73
C VAL A 7 -1.78 -0.03 -0.50
N ARG A 8 -2.84 -0.85 -0.46
CA ARG A 8 -3.78 -1.03 -1.57
C ARG A 8 -4.53 0.26 -1.90
N THR A 9 -5.13 0.87 -0.88
CA THR A 9 -5.94 2.08 -1.05
C THR A 9 -5.09 3.25 -1.53
N PHE A 10 -3.89 3.40 -0.94
CA PHE A 10 -2.96 4.46 -1.34
C PHE A 10 -2.47 4.26 -2.77
N ALA A 11 -2.04 3.05 -3.14
CA ALA A 11 -1.56 2.74 -4.48
C ALA A 11 -2.66 2.91 -5.54
N GLN A 12 -3.88 2.49 -5.24
CA GLN A 12 -5.02 2.64 -6.14
C GLN A 12 -5.33 4.12 -6.41
N GLU A 13 -5.38 4.93 -5.37
CA GLU A 13 -5.66 6.36 -5.54
C GLU A 13 -4.51 7.09 -6.24
N PHE A 14 -3.27 6.75 -5.92
CA PHE A 14 -2.11 7.32 -6.58
C PHE A 14 -2.11 6.96 -8.08
N ASN A 15 -2.29 5.69 -8.42
CA ASN A 15 -2.36 5.24 -9.81
C ASN A 15 -3.53 5.89 -10.56
N ARG A 16 -4.68 6.07 -9.92
CA ARG A 16 -5.83 6.75 -10.50
C ARG A 16 -5.49 8.19 -10.93
N VAL A 17 -4.78 8.93 -10.09
CA VAL A 17 -4.35 10.29 -10.41
C VAL A 17 -3.25 10.28 -11.46
N GLN A 18 -2.28 9.37 -11.33
CA GLN A 18 -1.17 9.18 -12.27
C GLN A 18 -1.68 8.87 -13.69
N ASN A 19 -2.61 7.92 -13.81
CA ASN A 19 -3.20 7.53 -15.10
C ASN A 19 -4.09 8.62 -15.71
N GLY A 20 -4.60 9.54 -14.88
CA GLY A 20 -5.39 10.69 -15.32
C GLY A 20 -4.56 11.86 -15.86
N GLY A 21 -3.23 11.77 -15.80
CA GLY A 21 -2.30 12.82 -16.27
C GLY A 21 -1.49 12.40 -17.49
N TYR A 22 -0.52 13.24 -17.82
CA TYR A 22 0.41 13.04 -18.93
C TYR A 22 1.85 13.17 -18.43
N ASP A 23 2.73 12.34 -18.98
CA ASP A 23 4.16 12.33 -18.68
C ASP A 23 4.91 13.49 -19.36
N LEU A 24 6.24 13.52 -19.21
CA LEU A 24 7.07 14.53 -19.85
C LEU A 24 7.05 14.47 -21.37
N HIS A 25 6.73 13.31 -21.94
CA HIS A 25 6.68 13.06 -23.39
C HIS A 25 5.27 13.19 -23.97
N ASP A 26 4.33 13.75 -23.20
CA ASP A 26 2.91 13.90 -23.57
C ASP A 26 2.16 12.58 -23.80
N ASN A 27 2.67 11.47 -23.29
CA ASN A 27 1.95 10.20 -23.27
C ASN A 27 1.03 10.13 -22.04
N PRO A 28 -0.10 9.42 -22.12
CA PRO A 28 -0.93 9.13 -20.97
C PRO A 28 -0.11 8.47 -19.83
N GLY A 29 -0.39 8.85 -18.60
CA GLY A 29 0.24 8.25 -17.43
C GLY A 29 0.06 6.74 -17.37
N VAL A 30 1.00 6.07 -16.75
CA VAL A 30 0.99 4.62 -16.51
C VAL A 30 0.96 4.36 -15.00
N ASP A 31 0.57 3.16 -14.58
CA ASP A 31 0.59 2.79 -13.17
C ASP A 31 1.97 3.04 -12.56
N PHE A 32 2.00 3.87 -11.51
CA PHE A 32 3.21 4.16 -10.76
C PHE A 32 3.54 3.05 -9.77
N PHE A 33 2.53 2.65 -8.99
CA PHE A 33 2.67 1.56 -8.03
C PHE A 33 2.16 0.24 -8.59
N ASN A 34 2.87 -0.82 -8.24
CA ASN A 34 2.55 -2.17 -8.66
C ASN A 34 2.91 -3.16 -7.55
N ALA A 35 2.60 -4.43 -7.76
CA ALA A 35 3.04 -5.51 -6.89
C ALA A 35 3.97 -6.44 -7.65
N THR A 36 5.05 -6.87 -7.00
CA THR A 36 5.97 -7.86 -7.57
C THR A 36 5.44 -9.26 -7.31
N VAL A 37 5.35 -10.08 -8.36
CA VAL A 37 5.00 -11.50 -8.24
C VAL A 37 6.19 -12.26 -7.66
N LYS A 38 6.00 -12.84 -6.48
CA LYS A 38 7.08 -13.42 -5.70
C LYS A 38 7.83 -14.58 -6.39
N ALA A 39 7.14 -15.32 -7.28
CA ALA A 39 7.70 -16.49 -7.97
C ALA A 39 8.56 -16.13 -9.19
N THR A 40 8.30 -15.02 -9.86
CA THR A 40 8.91 -14.67 -11.15
C THR A 40 9.59 -13.31 -11.13
N GLY A 41 9.33 -12.47 -10.14
CA GLY A 41 9.80 -11.09 -10.10
C GLY A 41 9.06 -10.13 -11.04
N ASP A 42 8.02 -10.61 -11.74
CA ASP A 42 7.23 -9.81 -12.66
C ASP A 42 6.23 -8.91 -11.92
N ASN A 43 5.82 -7.83 -12.58
CA ASN A 43 4.79 -6.94 -12.05
C ASN A 43 3.38 -7.45 -12.38
N TYR A 44 2.43 -7.24 -11.45
CA TYR A 44 1.01 -7.39 -11.75
C TYR A 44 0.52 -6.23 -12.62
N ILE A 45 -0.35 -6.54 -13.59
CA ILE A 45 -1.18 -5.54 -14.24
C ILE A 45 -2.52 -5.51 -13.50
N PHE A 46 -2.87 -4.37 -12.92
CA PHE A 46 -4.14 -4.18 -12.25
C PHE A 46 -5.19 -3.75 -13.27
N GLN A 47 -6.34 -4.43 -13.27
CA GLN A 47 -7.48 -3.98 -14.04
C GLN A 47 -8.27 -2.95 -13.23
N GLU A 48 -8.51 -1.80 -13.85
CA GLU A 48 -9.49 -0.86 -13.34
C GLU A 48 -10.90 -1.48 -13.39
N SER A 49 -11.73 -1.08 -12.46
CA SER A 49 -13.15 -1.42 -12.44
C SER A 49 -13.84 -0.93 -13.72
N VAL A 50 -14.41 -1.82 -14.50
CA VAL A 50 -15.08 -1.51 -15.76
C VAL A 50 -16.40 -0.73 -15.56
N ASP A 51 -16.96 -0.66 -14.36
CA ASP A 51 -18.26 -0.04 -14.10
C ASP A 51 -18.32 0.84 -12.83
N GLY A 52 -17.19 1.40 -12.39
CA GLY A 52 -17.17 2.19 -11.14
C GLY A 52 -17.51 1.37 -9.89
N LYS A 53 -17.64 0.05 -10.03
CA LYS A 53 -17.67 -0.89 -8.91
C LYS A 53 -16.25 -1.34 -8.65
N ASP A 54 -15.88 -1.44 -7.38
CA ASP A 54 -14.58 -1.97 -6.98
C ASP A 54 -14.22 -3.17 -7.84
N ALA A 55 -13.01 -3.18 -8.40
CA ALA A 55 -12.54 -4.27 -9.20
C ALA A 55 -12.87 -5.56 -8.48
N SER A 56 -13.70 -6.40 -9.09
CA SER A 56 -14.13 -7.65 -8.47
C SER A 56 -12.88 -8.43 -8.13
N PHE A 57 -12.63 -8.61 -6.84
CA PHE A 57 -11.47 -9.30 -6.30
C PHE A 57 -11.46 -10.74 -6.84
N THR A 58 -10.80 -10.94 -7.97
CA THR A 58 -10.54 -12.29 -8.45
C THR A 58 -9.47 -12.90 -7.57
N SER A 59 -9.72 -14.08 -7.05
CA SER A 59 -8.83 -14.75 -6.10
C SER A 59 -7.49 -15.17 -6.70
N GLU A 60 -7.31 -15.08 -8.02
CA GLU A 60 -6.12 -15.54 -8.71
C GLU A 60 -5.65 -14.55 -9.77
N ALA A 61 -4.35 -14.25 -9.75
CA ALA A 61 -3.70 -13.54 -10.84
C ALA A 61 -3.64 -14.45 -12.07
N LYS A 62 -4.10 -13.95 -13.23
CA LYS A 62 -4.03 -14.69 -14.48
C LYS A 62 -2.79 -14.29 -15.26
N LYS A 63 -2.01 -15.27 -15.70
CA LYS A 63 -0.87 -15.05 -16.57
C LYS A 63 -1.37 -14.81 -17.99
N ASN A 64 -0.99 -13.70 -18.59
CA ASN A 64 -1.28 -13.34 -19.97
C ASN A 64 -0.33 -14.05 -20.94
N ALA A 65 -0.65 -14.02 -22.25
CA ALA A 65 0.19 -14.62 -23.29
C ALA A 65 1.57 -13.95 -23.41
N ASP A 66 1.69 -12.69 -23.03
CA ASP A 66 2.94 -11.91 -23.00
C ASP A 66 3.81 -12.15 -21.76
N GLY A 67 3.37 -13.04 -20.87
CA GLY A 67 4.07 -13.35 -19.63
C GLY A 67 3.73 -12.45 -18.45
N THR A 68 2.97 -11.37 -18.64
CA THR A 68 2.50 -10.49 -17.56
C THR A 68 1.35 -11.12 -16.77
N TYR A 69 1.04 -10.55 -15.61
CA TYR A 69 -0.06 -11.04 -14.78
C TYR A 69 -1.14 -9.96 -14.63
N THR A 70 -2.40 -10.36 -14.77
CA THR A 70 -3.55 -9.52 -14.41
C THR A 70 -4.09 -9.93 -13.08
N GLY A 71 -4.38 -8.97 -12.23
CA GLY A 71 -4.95 -9.17 -10.90
C GLY A 71 -5.61 -7.91 -10.40
N SER A 72 -6.22 -8.00 -9.23
CA SER A 72 -6.73 -6.83 -8.52
C SER A 72 -5.70 -6.33 -7.52
N TYR A 73 -5.87 -5.10 -7.02
CA TYR A 73 -5.06 -4.56 -5.93
C TYR A 73 -5.06 -5.46 -4.67
N TYR A 74 -5.99 -6.42 -4.58
CA TYR A 74 -6.00 -7.43 -3.52
C TYR A 74 -4.66 -8.17 -3.38
N TYR A 75 -3.95 -8.42 -4.46
CA TYR A 75 -2.64 -9.08 -4.43
C TYR A 75 -1.51 -8.17 -3.96
N MET A 76 -1.72 -6.88 -3.92
CA MET A 76 -0.76 -5.94 -3.38
C MET A 76 -0.76 -6.01 -1.85
N THR A 77 0.42 -6.18 -1.30
CA THR A 77 0.67 -6.23 0.14
C THR A 77 1.88 -5.37 0.48
N ALA A 78 2.08 -5.05 1.74
CA ALA A 78 3.27 -4.35 2.19
C ALA A 78 4.59 -5.09 1.89
N LEU A 79 4.53 -6.40 1.60
CA LEU A 79 5.71 -7.22 1.31
C LEU A 79 6.09 -7.25 -0.17
N ASN A 80 5.13 -6.98 -1.08
CA ASN A 80 5.37 -7.02 -2.52
C ASN A 80 5.06 -5.70 -3.22
N PHE A 81 4.67 -4.68 -2.46
CA PHE A 81 4.45 -3.33 -2.95
C PHE A 81 5.75 -2.77 -3.56
N SER A 82 5.66 -2.26 -4.78
CA SER A 82 6.82 -1.75 -5.51
C SER A 82 6.41 -0.67 -6.52
N ILE A 83 7.40 0.09 -6.98
CA ILE A 83 7.22 0.97 -8.12
C ILE A 83 7.25 0.12 -9.39
N THR A 84 6.41 0.47 -10.37
CA THR A 84 6.39 -0.17 -11.68
C THR A 84 7.77 -0.05 -12.35
N LYS A 85 8.28 -1.15 -12.87
CA LYS A 85 9.62 -1.20 -13.47
C LYS A 85 9.82 -0.14 -14.56
N LYS A 86 8.80 0.12 -15.39
CA LYS A 86 8.87 1.17 -16.43
C LYS A 86 9.18 2.54 -15.85
N VAL A 87 8.51 2.92 -14.77
CA VAL A 87 8.70 4.23 -14.11
C VAL A 87 10.02 4.27 -13.34
N ALA A 88 10.46 3.15 -12.79
CA ALA A 88 11.76 3.07 -12.13
C ALA A 88 12.93 3.21 -13.12
N ASP A 89 12.78 2.65 -14.33
CA ASP A 89 13.77 2.75 -15.40
C ASP A 89 13.76 4.14 -16.08
N ASP A 90 12.60 4.79 -16.15
CA ASP A 90 12.41 6.13 -16.73
C ASP A 90 11.49 7.00 -15.84
N PRO A 91 12.05 7.83 -14.95
CA PRO A 91 11.28 8.75 -14.12
C PRO A 91 10.49 9.80 -14.93
N GLY A 92 10.83 10.03 -16.21
CA GLY A 92 10.07 10.90 -17.12
C GLY A 92 8.64 10.45 -17.37
N LEU A 93 8.30 9.19 -17.05
CA LEU A 93 6.94 8.65 -17.11
C LEU A 93 6.06 9.05 -15.93
N LEU A 94 6.57 9.82 -14.97
CA LEU A 94 5.72 10.42 -13.94
C LEU A 94 4.80 11.46 -14.60
N ALA A 95 3.50 11.25 -14.47
CA ALA A 95 2.48 12.09 -15.08
C ALA A 95 2.32 13.40 -14.30
N CYS A 96 3.18 14.35 -14.57
CA CYS A 96 3.15 15.67 -13.93
C CYS A 96 2.09 16.60 -14.51
N LYS A 97 1.72 16.41 -15.79
CA LYS A 97 0.84 17.30 -16.55
C LYS A 97 -0.61 16.84 -16.46
N ALA A 98 -1.57 17.79 -16.35
CA ALA A 98 -3.00 17.47 -16.40
C ALA A 98 -3.52 17.34 -17.85
N LYS A 99 -2.79 17.87 -18.83
CA LYS A 99 -3.12 17.82 -20.26
C LYS A 99 -1.85 17.62 -21.07
N ALA A 100 -1.96 16.87 -22.17
CA ALA A 100 -0.90 16.84 -23.16
C ALA A 100 -0.64 18.24 -23.71
N ASN A 101 0.61 18.55 -23.96
CA ASN A 101 1.04 19.82 -24.51
C ASN A 101 1.66 19.58 -25.89
N PRO A 102 0.83 19.46 -26.97
CA PRO A 102 1.31 19.12 -28.29
C PRO A 102 2.15 20.23 -28.95
N ASP A 103 2.21 21.42 -28.32
CA ASP A 103 2.96 22.56 -28.84
C ASP A 103 4.27 22.72 -28.05
N ASP A 104 5.39 22.34 -28.64
CA ASP A 104 6.75 22.46 -28.04
C ASP A 104 7.12 23.87 -27.60
N ASN A 105 6.30 24.87 -27.96
CA ASN A 105 6.51 26.30 -27.61
C ASN A 105 5.84 26.72 -26.29
N VAL A 106 5.00 25.88 -25.70
CA VAL A 106 4.38 26.14 -24.40
C VAL A 106 5.19 25.38 -23.36
N GLY A 107 5.96 26.08 -22.55
CA GLY A 107 6.88 25.48 -21.58
C GLY A 107 6.24 24.37 -20.72
N ASN A 108 7.08 23.49 -20.17
CA ASN A 108 6.70 22.36 -19.31
C ASN A 108 6.08 22.78 -17.94
N ASP A 109 5.47 23.95 -17.87
CA ASP A 109 5.00 24.57 -16.62
C ASP A 109 3.66 23.99 -16.10
N ASN A 110 3.11 22.97 -16.77
CA ASN A 110 1.86 22.34 -16.36
C ASN A 110 2.11 21.24 -15.31
N GLY A 111 2.28 21.67 -14.06
CA GLY A 111 2.43 20.78 -12.91
C GLY A 111 1.12 20.41 -12.21
N ASP A 112 -0.04 20.65 -12.83
CA ASP A 112 -1.34 20.49 -12.18
C ASP A 112 -1.61 19.06 -11.71
N ASN A 113 -1.13 18.05 -12.42
CA ASN A 113 -1.30 16.67 -12.00
C ASN A 113 -0.35 16.30 -10.85
N LEU A 114 0.85 16.86 -10.85
CA LEU A 114 1.78 16.73 -9.74
C LEU A 114 1.19 17.32 -8.45
N GLN A 115 0.49 18.47 -8.57
CA GLN A 115 -0.22 19.02 -7.43
C GLN A 115 -1.29 18.05 -6.90
N LYS A 116 -2.10 17.45 -7.77
CA LYS A 116 -3.09 16.42 -7.37
C LYS A 116 -2.43 15.21 -6.69
N LEU A 117 -1.27 14.77 -7.18
CA LEU A 117 -0.51 13.69 -6.55
C LEU A 117 -0.05 14.07 -5.14
N THR A 118 0.38 15.33 -4.94
CA THR A 118 0.77 15.81 -3.60
C THR A 118 -0.42 16.00 -2.66
N GLU A 119 -1.60 16.34 -3.18
CA GLU A 119 -2.85 16.50 -2.42
C GLU A 119 -3.41 15.16 -1.90
N ILE A 120 -2.98 14.03 -2.47
CA ILE A 120 -3.39 12.69 -1.99
C ILE A 120 -3.12 12.51 -0.49
N LYS A 121 -2.00 13.04 0.02
CA LYS A 121 -1.64 12.96 1.44
C LYS A 121 -2.68 13.61 2.37
N ASP A 122 -3.41 14.61 1.88
CA ASP A 122 -4.40 15.38 2.63
C ASP A 122 -5.85 14.91 2.36
N ASN A 123 -6.03 13.87 1.54
CA ASN A 123 -7.36 13.34 1.21
C ASN A 123 -8.01 12.64 2.41
N SER A 124 -8.80 13.39 3.16
CA SER A 124 -9.49 12.91 4.37
C SER A 124 -10.59 11.85 4.10
N LYS A 125 -10.94 11.61 2.85
CA LYS A 125 -11.94 10.61 2.44
C LYS A 125 -11.32 9.29 1.99
N MET A 126 -9.98 9.20 1.96
CA MET A 126 -9.28 8.02 1.44
C MET A 126 -9.46 6.79 2.33
N PHE A 127 -9.44 6.98 3.64
CA PHE A 127 -9.59 5.90 4.62
C PHE A 127 -10.73 6.19 5.59
N VAL A 128 -11.24 5.15 6.22
CA VAL A 128 -12.24 5.27 7.30
C VAL A 128 -11.74 6.18 8.43
N HIS A 129 -10.45 6.20 8.68
CA HIS A 129 -9.81 7.02 9.71
C HIS A 129 -9.29 8.38 9.17
N GLY A 130 -9.66 8.76 7.96
CA GLY A 130 -9.28 10.06 7.38
C GLY A 130 -8.15 9.98 6.34
N ALA A 131 -7.28 10.98 6.34
CA ALA A 131 -6.14 11.07 5.43
C ALA A 131 -5.08 9.96 5.71
N PRO A 132 -4.17 9.69 4.75
CA PRO A 132 -3.10 8.71 4.92
C PRO A 132 -2.29 8.85 6.20
N ASP A 133 -1.96 10.09 6.58
CA ASP A 133 -1.23 10.38 7.82
C ASP A 133 -2.01 9.94 9.07
N SER A 134 -3.30 10.29 9.13
CA SER A 134 -4.19 9.91 10.23
C SER A 134 -4.34 8.39 10.35
N PHE A 135 -4.38 7.69 9.22
CA PHE A 135 -4.43 6.23 9.21
C PHE A 135 -3.16 5.62 9.80
N ILE A 136 -1.99 6.10 9.41
CA ILE A 136 -0.69 5.62 9.94
C ILE A 136 -0.57 5.93 11.43
N GLN A 137 -0.99 7.12 11.87
CA GLN A 137 -1.01 7.47 13.30
C GLN A 137 -1.90 6.52 14.09
N SER A 138 -3.11 6.22 13.61
CA SER A 138 -4.02 5.26 14.23
C SER A 138 -3.43 3.85 14.30
N LEU A 139 -2.78 3.40 13.23
CA LEU A 139 -2.12 2.11 13.18
C LEU A 139 -0.98 2.02 14.19
N THR A 140 -0.16 3.07 14.29
CA THR A 140 0.95 3.14 15.24
C THR A 140 0.45 3.15 16.70
N ALA A 141 -0.62 3.91 16.98
CA ALA A 141 -1.24 3.94 18.30
C ALA A 141 -1.79 2.56 18.71
N LEU A 142 -2.48 1.87 17.80
CA LEU A 142 -3.00 0.52 18.03
C LEU A 142 -1.87 -0.48 18.32
N LEU A 143 -0.79 -0.42 17.54
CA LEU A 143 0.39 -1.27 17.74
C LEU A 143 1.02 -1.03 19.13
N GLY A 144 1.09 0.22 19.55
CA GLY A 144 1.59 0.58 20.89
C GLY A 144 0.72 0.00 22.02
N VAL A 145 -0.61 0.03 21.86
CA VAL A 145 -1.55 -0.57 22.82
C VAL A 145 -1.38 -2.09 22.86
N ASP A 146 -1.30 -2.74 21.72
CA ASP A 146 -1.13 -4.19 21.61
C ASP A 146 0.21 -4.65 22.21
N ALA A 147 1.30 -3.92 21.97
CA ALA A 147 2.60 -4.20 22.56
C ALA A 147 2.58 -4.08 24.09
N LYS A 148 1.95 -3.03 24.62
CA LYS A 148 1.79 -2.86 26.09
C LYS A 148 0.94 -3.98 26.70
N LYS A 149 -0.12 -4.39 26.01
CA LYS A 149 -0.95 -5.50 26.45
C LYS A 149 -0.17 -6.82 26.48
N ALA A 150 0.64 -7.10 25.46
CA ALA A 150 1.49 -8.29 25.39
C ALA A 150 2.53 -8.30 26.55
N ASP A 151 3.21 -7.18 26.81
CA ASP A 151 4.14 -7.02 27.94
C ASP A 151 3.45 -7.27 29.31
N THR A 152 2.24 -6.73 29.47
CA THR A 152 1.47 -6.92 30.69
C THR A 152 1.06 -8.40 30.88
N MET A 153 0.65 -9.06 29.81
CA MET A 153 0.29 -10.48 29.84
C MET A 153 1.50 -11.36 30.16
N GLU A 154 2.66 -11.09 29.55
CA GLU A 154 3.90 -11.79 29.82
C GLU A 154 4.30 -11.68 31.31
N LYS A 155 4.30 -10.47 31.87
CA LYS A 155 4.57 -10.25 33.30
C LYS A 155 3.58 -10.97 34.21
N SER A 156 2.31 -10.95 33.85
CA SER A 156 1.26 -11.65 34.62
C SER A 156 1.46 -13.16 34.60
N GLN A 157 1.79 -13.74 33.45
CA GLN A 157 2.07 -15.18 33.32
C GLN A 157 3.35 -15.57 34.07
N SER A 158 4.39 -14.75 34.01
CA SER A 158 5.63 -14.97 34.75
C SER A 158 5.39 -14.98 36.27
N ASN A 159 4.61 -14.05 36.79
CA ASN A 159 4.23 -13.99 38.19
C ASN A 159 3.41 -15.22 38.61
N LEU A 160 2.48 -15.66 37.75
CA LEU A 160 1.68 -16.86 38.00
C LEU A 160 2.56 -18.13 38.06
N LEU A 161 3.49 -18.26 37.12
CA LEU A 161 4.44 -19.38 37.11
C LEU A 161 5.30 -19.40 38.38
N TYR A 162 5.80 -18.23 38.80
CA TYR A 162 6.55 -18.11 40.03
C TYR A 162 5.73 -18.52 41.28
N ALA A 163 4.47 -18.08 41.36
CA ALA A 163 3.58 -18.45 42.44
C ALA A 163 3.28 -19.96 42.47
N ILE A 164 3.05 -20.59 41.30
CA ILE A 164 2.83 -22.04 41.17
C ILE A 164 4.09 -22.78 41.59
N ASP A 165 5.28 -22.39 41.15
CA ASP A 165 6.53 -23.06 41.55
C ASP A 165 6.81 -22.95 43.03
N THR A 166 6.56 -21.78 43.63
CA THR A 166 6.67 -21.56 45.07
C THR A 166 5.71 -22.43 45.84
N ASN A 167 4.44 -22.52 45.40
CA ASN A 167 3.46 -23.40 46.07
C ASN A 167 3.84 -24.87 45.91
N ARG A 168 4.32 -25.28 44.75
CA ARG A 168 4.78 -26.65 44.53
C ARG A 168 5.94 -27.00 45.47
N LYS A 169 6.94 -26.15 45.60
CA LYS A 169 8.06 -26.33 46.52
C LYS A 169 7.60 -26.41 47.99
N SER A 170 6.66 -25.56 48.37
CA SER A 170 6.08 -25.53 49.70
C SER A 170 5.35 -26.86 50.06
N VAL A 171 4.66 -27.49 49.12
CA VAL A 171 3.92 -28.75 49.31
C VAL A 171 4.85 -29.94 49.23
N SER A 172 5.84 -29.93 48.33
CA SER A 172 6.74 -31.08 48.14
C SER A 172 7.84 -31.20 49.19
N GLY A 173 8.07 -30.16 50.00
CA GLY A 173 9.08 -30.15 51.09
C GLY A 173 10.53 -30.34 50.61
N VAL A 174 10.78 -30.08 49.33
CA VAL A 174 12.10 -30.20 48.72
C VAL A 174 12.62 -28.80 48.45
N ASP A 175 13.66 -28.39 49.16
CA ASP A 175 14.44 -27.17 48.91
C ASP A 175 15.29 -27.33 47.63
#